data_9aefd181849936ecce60092a0d57ef1d
#
_entry.id   9aefd181849936ecce60092a0d57ef1d
#
_cell.length_a   1.000
_cell.length_b   1.000
_cell.length_c   1.000
_cell.angle_alpha   90.00
_cell.angle_beta   90.00
_cell.angle_gamma   90.00
#
_symmetry.space_group_name_H-M   'P 1'
#
loop_
_entity.id
_entity.type
_entity.pdbx_description
1 polymer ?
#
loop_
_entity_poly.entity_id
_entity_poly.type
_entity_poly.pdbx_seq_one_letter_code
_entity_poly.pdbx_strand_id
1 'polypeptide(L)'
;MIANPRFSPYFKPLAVAAALAMAPSAHGAGTSEVDTAHNPWAFNLTLYMWFPGVDGNFSAGPLSDSFSLSFIDIADKLSSFPMAFNGHFEAHYERLGFYLDGNYMGMDFEPHFDRISKGSSMNMGIMDYGVSYRLFGSPAAEGIAHWDEKSRTNILDIYAGGRTIWLGTEVEYKGIGSASGSKSFTAPVIGGRIMAEFLPKWFVLLDGNVGGFGADNVNFTGSVLGAVGYRTRLFGVPSTVEAGYKALNVDVDGGGAVAADVTLNGPFVGLTGYW
;
A
#
# COMPACT_ATOMS: atom_id res chain seq x y z
N MET A 1 -17.75 -25.05 -24.27
CA MET A 1 -18.66 -24.07 -23.63
C MET A 1 -17.83 -23.38 -22.56
N ILE A 2 -17.43 -22.13 -22.83
CA ILE A 2 -16.57 -21.34 -21.96
C ILE A 2 -17.51 -20.67 -20.94
N ALA A 3 -17.42 -21.08 -19.68
CA ALA A 3 -18.19 -20.50 -18.59
C ALA A 3 -17.64 -19.11 -18.26
N ASN A 4 -18.51 -18.10 -18.35
CA ASN A 4 -18.24 -16.71 -17.97
C ASN A 4 -17.99 -16.63 -16.45
N PRO A 5 -16.92 -16.02 -15.95
CA PRO A 5 -16.72 -15.83 -14.51
C PRO A 5 -17.75 -14.85 -13.98
N ARG A 6 -18.64 -15.30 -13.12
CA ARG A 6 -19.58 -14.47 -12.40
C ARG A 6 -18.83 -13.73 -11.30
N PHE A 7 -18.58 -12.46 -11.50
CA PHE A 7 -18.08 -11.57 -10.44
C PHE A 7 -19.06 -11.53 -9.27
N SER A 8 -18.56 -11.76 -8.07
CA SER A 8 -19.32 -11.62 -6.83
C SER A 8 -19.88 -10.19 -6.71
N PRO A 9 -21.17 -9.98 -6.35
CA PRO A 9 -21.82 -8.67 -6.37
C PRO A 9 -21.34 -7.71 -5.26
N TYR A 10 -20.41 -8.10 -4.42
CA TYR A 10 -19.94 -7.30 -3.28
C TYR A 10 -18.67 -6.47 -3.51
N PHE A 11 -17.99 -6.66 -4.63
CA PHE A 11 -16.85 -5.84 -5.02
C PHE A 11 -17.16 -5.12 -6.33
N LYS A 12 -17.77 -3.96 -6.25
CA LYS A 12 -17.67 -2.98 -7.33
C LYS A 12 -16.26 -2.38 -7.23
N PRO A 13 -15.40 -2.52 -8.25
CA PRO A 13 -14.14 -1.79 -8.26
C PRO A 13 -14.51 -0.31 -8.24
N LEU A 14 -14.14 0.36 -7.14
CA LEU A 14 -14.20 1.80 -7.06
C LEU A 14 -13.19 2.28 -8.11
N ALA A 15 -13.69 2.77 -9.23
CA ALA A 15 -12.87 3.33 -10.28
C ALA A 15 -12.18 4.59 -9.75
N VAL A 16 -10.94 4.46 -9.28
CA VAL A 16 -10.04 5.58 -8.96
C VAL A 16 -9.46 6.10 -10.29
N ALA A 17 -10.32 6.59 -11.16
CA ALA A 17 -9.95 7.16 -12.46
C ALA A 17 -10.18 8.69 -12.52
N ALA A 18 -10.19 9.41 -11.41
CA ALA A 18 -10.62 10.81 -11.41
C ALA A 18 -9.65 11.82 -10.78
N ALA A 19 -8.38 11.50 -10.54
CA ALA A 19 -7.48 12.45 -9.86
C ALA A 19 -6.48 13.18 -10.79
N LEU A 20 -6.46 12.94 -12.09
CA LEU A 20 -5.52 13.59 -13.03
C LEU A 20 -6.05 14.86 -13.72
N ALA A 21 -7.27 15.33 -13.37
CA ALA A 21 -7.94 16.41 -14.10
C ALA A 21 -8.10 17.72 -13.32
N MET A 22 -7.41 17.94 -12.20
CA MET A 22 -7.49 19.22 -11.47
C MET A 22 -6.14 19.92 -11.39
N ALA A 23 -5.56 20.25 -12.55
CA ALA A 23 -4.55 21.29 -12.62
C ALA A 23 -5.29 22.63 -12.84
N PRO A 24 -5.25 23.60 -11.91
CA PRO A 24 -5.76 24.95 -12.19
C PRO A 24 -4.87 25.60 -13.25
N SER A 25 -5.43 25.87 -14.43
CA SER A 25 -4.79 26.66 -15.47
C SER A 25 -4.73 28.11 -15.01
N ALA A 26 -3.59 28.52 -14.45
CA ALA A 26 -3.33 29.93 -14.17
C ALA A 26 -2.92 30.64 -15.47
N HIS A 27 -3.88 31.24 -16.17
CA HIS A 27 -3.64 32.29 -17.15
C HIS A 27 -3.95 33.65 -16.49
N GLY A 28 -2.93 34.49 -16.35
CA GLY A 28 -3.12 35.83 -15.87
C GLY A 28 -1.82 36.60 -15.91
N ALA A 29 -1.56 37.27 -17.04
CA ALA A 29 -0.54 38.33 -17.09
C ALA A 29 -1.08 39.58 -16.37
N GLY A 30 -0.42 39.96 -15.29
CA GLY A 30 -0.72 41.20 -14.55
C GLY A 30 0.40 41.46 -13.57
N THR A 31 1.27 42.43 -13.86
CA THR A 31 2.27 42.96 -12.93
C THR A 31 1.58 43.68 -11.79
N SER A 32 1.41 42.96 -10.70
CA SER A 32 1.19 43.52 -9.37
C SER A 32 2.05 42.73 -8.43
N GLU A 33 2.81 43.37 -7.56
CA GLU A 33 3.41 42.73 -6.39
C GLU A 33 2.26 42.11 -5.60
N VAL A 34 1.92 40.89 -5.96
CA VAL A 34 1.04 40.04 -5.18
C VAL A 34 1.95 39.43 -4.14
N ASP A 35 1.74 39.87 -2.90
CA ASP A 35 2.08 39.15 -1.70
C ASP A 35 1.61 37.72 -1.98
N THR A 36 2.54 36.83 -2.40
CA THR A 36 2.23 35.43 -2.71
C THR A 36 1.90 34.79 -1.38
N ALA A 37 0.63 34.83 -1.00
CA ALA A 37 0.13 34.07 0.12
C ALA A 37 0.61 32.65 -0.09
N HIS A 38 1.59 32.23 0.70
CA HIS A 38 2.23 30.92 0.63
C HIS A 38 1.13 29.87 0.84
N ASN A 39 0.77 29.14 -0.21
CA ASN A 39 -0.23 28.09 -0.09
C ASN A 39 0.33 27.00 0.86
N PRO A 40 -0.25 26.81 2.06
CA PRO A 40 0.28 25.87 3.04
C PRO A 40 -0.02 24.40 2.69
N TRP A 41 -0.87 24.18 1.68
CA TRP A 41 -1.25 22.83 1.25
C TRP A 41 -0.26 22.24 0.25
N ALA A 42 0.00 20.97 0.44
CA ALA A 42 0.72 20.14 -0.50
C ALA A 42 0.05 18.76 -0.60
N PHE A 43 0.11 18.18 -1.78
CA PHE A 43 -0.46 16.87 -2.04
C PHE A 43 0.59 15.99 -2.72
N ASN A 44 0.54 14.68 -2.45
CA ASN A 44 1.27 13.71 -3.23
C ASN A 44 0.41 12.48 -3.50
N LEU A 45 0.67 11.85 -4.64
CA LEU A 45 0.08 10.58 -5.02
C LEU A 45 1.18 9.67 -5.55
N THR A 46 1.36 8.53 -4.91
CA THR A 46 2.24 7.46 -5.34
C THR A 46 1.41 6.33 -5.94
N LEU A 47 1.75 5.92 -7.14
CA LEU A 47 1.30 4.66 -7.70
C LEU A 47 2.50 3.71 -7.68
N TYR A 48 2.32 2.52 -7.15
CA TYR A 48 3.42 1.57 -7.05
C TYR A 48 2.97 0.14 -7.33
N MET A 49 3.90 -0.64 -7.87
CA MET A 49 3.76 -2.09 -8.02
C MET A 49 4.62 -2.75 -6.96
N TRP A 50 4.01 -3.62 -6.17
CA TRP A 50 4.68 -4.44 -5.18
C TRP A 50 4.56 -5.90 -5.58
N PHE A 51 5.65 -6.64 -5.48
CA PHE A 51 5.75 -8.06 -5.87
C PHE A 51 6.09 -8.90 -4.63
N PRO A 52 5.12 -9.12 -3.72
CA PRO A 52 5.40 -9.84 -2.50
C PRO A 52 5.49 -11.36 -2.75
N GLY A 53 6.44 -12.01 -2.08
CA GLY A 53 6.32 -13.38 -1.66
C GLY A 53 5.41 -13.46 -0.44
N VAL A 54 4.89 -14.64 -0.15
CA VAL A 54 3.97 -14.90 0.97
C VAL A 54 4.51 -16.06 1.78
N ASP A 55 4.81 -15.81 3.05
CA ASP A 55 5.19 -16.85 4.02
C ASP A 55 4.19 -16.81 5.17
N GLY A 56 3.69 -17.97 5.59
CA GLY A 56 2.74 -17.93 6.69
C GLY A 56 2.34 -19.30 7.23
N ASN A 57 1.71 -19.21 8.41
CA ASN A 57 1.07 -20.32 9.09
C ASN A 57 -0.41 -20.01 9.21
N PHE A 58 -1.24 -20.97 8.90
CA PHE A 58 -2.68 -20.89 9.04
C PHE A 58 -3.17 -22.05 9.90
N SER A 59 -4.07 -21.77 10.82
CA SER A 59 -4.75 -22.79 11.59
C SER A 59 -6.27 -22.56 11.60
N ALA A 60 -7.03 -23.65 11.40
CA ALA A 60 -8.48 -23.67 11.45
C ALA A 60 -8.94 -24.88 12.28
N GLY A 61 -9.24 -24.66 13.54
CA GLY A 61 -9.54 -25.73 14.49
C GLY A 61 -8.37 -26.69 14.67
N PRO A 62 -8.54 -28.02 14.43
CA PRO A 62 -7.46 -29.01 14.55
C PRO A 62 -6.52 -29.05 13.34
N LEU A 63 -6.78 -28.29 12.28
CA LEU A 63 -5.98 -28.23 11.08
C LEU A 63 -5.00 -27.07 11.17
N SER A 64 -3.71 -27.36 10.99
CA SER A 64 -2.67 -26.36 10.85
C SER A 64 -1.82 -26.70 9.62
N ASP A 65 -1.51 -25.69 8.82
CA ASP A 65 -0.63 -25.83 7.66
C ASP A 65 0.27 -24.59 7.54
N SER A 66 1.44 -24.79 6.95
CA SER A 66 2.41 -23.74 6.65
C SER A 66 2.60 -23.65 5.14
N PHE A 67 2.70 -22.46 4.61
CA PHE A 67 2.96 -22.23 3.20
C PHE A 67 4.05 -21.17 3.03
N SER A 68 4.82 -21.33 1.96
CA SER A 68 5.84 -20.37 1.55
C SER A 68 5.85 -20.31 0.03
N LEU A 69 5.62 -19.12 -0.50
CA LEU A 69 5.68 -18.82 -1.93
C LEU A 69 6.62 -17.64 -2.13
N SER A 70 7.76 -17.86 -2.76
CA SER A 70 8.66 -16.75 -3.08
C SER A 70 8.05 -15.84 -4.17
N PHE A 71 8.49 -14.58 -4.22
CA PHE A 71 8.05 -13.66 -5.28
C PHE A 71 8.43 -14.17 -6.68
N ILE A 72 9.49 -14.99 -6.82
CA ILE A 72 9.91 -15.59 -8.08
C ILE A 72 8.91 -16.67 -8.50
N ASP A 73 8.44 -17.51 -7.56
CA ASP A 73 7.42 -18.52 -7.82
C ASP A 73 6.09 -17.91 -8.24
N ILE A 74 5.78 -16.74 -7.66
CA ILE A 74 4.62 -15.94 -8.03
C ILE A 74 4.84 -15.33 -9.42
N ALA A 75 6.02 -14.80 -9.70
CA ALA A 75 6.36 -14.21 -10.99
C ALA A 75 6.34 -15.23 -12.15
N ASP A 76 6.81 -16.44 -11.92
CA ASP A 76 6.79 -17.53 -12.93
C ASP A 76 5.38 -18.05 -13.22
N LYS A 77 4.47 -17.92 -12.26
CA LYS A 77 3.03 -18.25 -12.44
C LYS A 77 2.21 -17.11 -13.02
N LEU A 78 2.84 -15.98 -13.33
CA LEU A 78 2.25 -14.75 -13.86
C LEU A 78 1.69 -14.83 -15.30
N SER A 79 1.26 -15.99 -15.78
CA SER A 79 0.33 -16.05 -16.92
C SER A 79 -1.06 -15.45 -16.58
N SER A 80 -1.31 -15.19 -15.30
CA SER A 80 -2.46 -14.46 -14.76
C SER A 80 -1.92 -13.45 -13.76
N PHE A 81 -1.58 -12.26 -14.21
CA PHE A 81 -1.10 -11.16 -13.38
C PHE A 81 -2.09 -10.93 -12.22
N PRO A 82 -1.76 -11.23 -10.97
CA PRO A 82 -2.51 -10.67 -9.87
C PRO A 82 -2.22 -9.18 -9.91
N MET A 83 -3.15 -8.39 -10.41
CA MET A 83 -3.01 -6.93 -10.42
C MET A 83 -3.02 -6.44 -8.98
N ALA A 84 -1.84 -6.44 -8.35
CA ALA A 84 -1.61 -5.71 -7.13
C ALA A 84 -1.57 -4.22 -7.51
N PHE A 85 -2.72 -3.58 -7.48
CA PHE A 85 -2.79 -2.14 -7.61
C PHE A 85 -2.59 -1.53 -6.24
N ASN A 86 -1.51 -0.76 -6.09
CA ASN A 86 -1.18 -0.11 -4.85
C ASN A 86 -1.10 1.39 -5.08
N GLY A 87 -1.68 2.14 -4.16
CA GLY A 87 -1.67 3.60 -4.19
C GLY A 87 -1.51 4.19 -2.81
N HIS A 88 -0.70 5.24 -2.71
CA HIS A 88 -0.51 6.01 -1.50
C HIS A 88 -0.77 7.48 -1.80
N PHE A 89 -1.65 8.08 -1.01
CA PHE A 89 -2.03 9.49 -1.12
C PHE A 89 -1.73 10.21 0.19
N GLU A 90 -1.17 11.42 0.11
CA GLU A 90 -1.02 12.31 1.25
C GLU A 90 -1.53 13.72 0.92
N ALA A 91 -2.13 14.34 1.92
CA ALA A 91 -2.47 15.74 1.93
C ALA A 91 -1.83 16.39 3.16
N HIS A 92 -1.00 17.41 2.95
CA HIS A 92 -0.29 18.11 4.00
C HIS A 92 -0.79 19.54 4.11
N TYR A 93 -0.98 19.97 5.35
CA TYR A 93 -1.15 21.36 5.73
C TYR A 93 0.02 21.74 6.64
N GLU A 94 0.96 22.51 6.10
CA GLU A 94 2.24 22.78 6.77
C GLU A 94 2.97 21.48 7.21
N ARG A 95 3.03 21.21 8.52
CA ARG A 95 3.69 20.04 9.11
C ARG A 95 2.73 18.89 9.42
N LEU A 96 1.43 19.13 9.40
CA LEU A 96 0.41 18.11 9.61
C LEU A 96 0.06 17.44 8.28
N GLY A 97 0.03 16.11 8.25
CA GLY A 97 -0.35 15.33 7.10
C GLY A 97 -1.53 14.40 7.40
N PHE A 98 -2.28 14.07 6.35
CA PHE A 98 -3.24 12.99 6.31
C PHE A 98 -2.78 12.01 5.25
N TYR A 99 -2.81 10.72 5.54
CA TYR A 99 -2.39 9.71 4.57
C TYR A 99 -3.43 8.59 4.39
N LEU A 100 -3.41 8.01 3.21
CA LEU A 100 -4.19 6.85 2.81
C LEU A 100 -3.30 5.97 1.92
N ASP A 101 -3.07 4.72 2.33
CA ASP A 101 -2.33 3.72 1.54
C ASP A 101 -3.23 2.51 1.30
N GLY A 102 -3.42 2.15 0.05
CA GLY A 102 -4.24 1.03 -0.36
C GLY A 102 -3.42 -0.03 -1.09
N ASN A 103 -3.52 -1.28 -0.64
CA ASN A 103 -2.92 -2.45 -1.28
C ASN A 103 -4.03 -3.48 -1.55
N TYR A 104 -4.12 -3.96 -2.78
CA TYR A 104 -5.03 -5.04 -3.13
C TYR A 104 -4.29 -6.14 -3.88
N MET A 105 -4.48 -7.37 -3.45
CA MET A 105 -3.91 -8.56 -4.08
C MET A 105 -4.96 -9.63 -4.26
N GLY A 106 -5.05 -10.17 -5.47
CA GLY A 106 -5.79 -11.40 -5.77
C GLY A 106 -4.80 -12.52 -6.05
N MET A 107 -4.97 -13.66 -5.43
CA MET A 107 -4.16 -14.86 -5.64
C MET A 107 -5.06 -16.04 -5.98
N ASP A 108 -4.77 -16.70 -7.09
CA ASP A 108 -5.36 -17.99 -7.44
C ASP A 108 -4.37 -19.08 -7.07
N PHE A 109 -4.81 -20.09 -6.33
CA PHE A 109 -3.98 -21.21 -5.97
C PHE A 109 -4.70 -22.54 -6.18
N GLU A 110 -3.92 -23.55 -6.54
CA GLU A 110 -4.41 -24.92 -6.68
C GLU A 110 -3.99 -25.70 -5.42
N PRO A 111 -4.89 -25.93 -4.46
CA PRO A 111 -4.56 -26.73 -3.30
C PRO A 111 -4.37 -28.20 -3.70
N HIS A 112 -3.32 -28.83 -3.16
CA HIS A 112 -2.97 -30.22 -3.42
C HIS A 112 -3.79 -31.25 -2.63
N PHE A 113 -5.03 -30.94 -2.29
CA PHE A 113 -5.91 -31.88 -1.59
C PHE A 113 -6.79 -32.64 -2.59
N ASP A 114 -6.81 -33.99 -2.51
CA ASP A 114 -7.56 -34.87 -3.40
C ASP A 114 -9.08 -34.60 -3.50
N ARG A 115 -9.63 -33.82 -2.57
CA ARG A 115 -11.05 -33.49 -2.49
C ARG A 115 -11.40 -32.07 -2.92
N ILE A 116 -10.41 -31.22 -3.16
CA ILE A 116 -10.61 -29.84 -3.56
C ILE A 116 -10.40 -29.75 -5.07
N SER A 117 -11.33 -29.14 -5.75
CA SER A 117 -11.30 -28.94 -7.20
C SER A 117 -10.33 -27.81 -7.56
N LYS A 118 -9.83 -27.82 -8.78
CA LYS A 118 -9.05 -26.73 -9.35
C LYS A 118 -9.81 -25.41 -9.24
N GLY A 119 -9.27 -24.45 -8.52
CA GLY A 119 -9.84 -23.09 -8.50
C GLY A 119 -10.20 -22.57 -7.12
N SER A 120 -9.24 -22.53 -6.20
CA SER A 120 -9.38 -21.74 -4.98
C SER A 120 -8.79 -20.36 -5.21
N SER A 121 -9.50 -19.31 -4.83
CA SER A 121 -9.03 -17.93 -4.90
C SER A 121 -9.00 -17.29 -3.52
N MET A 122 -8.00 -16.44 -3.29
CA MET A 122 -7.86 -15.63 -2.10
C MET A 122 -7.66 -14.18 -2.53
N ASN A 123 -8.46 -13.29 -1.97
CA ASN A 123 -8.33 -11.87 -2.18
C ASN A 123 -7.98 -11.20 -0.86
N MET A 124 -6.96 -10.36 -0.86
CA MET A 124 -6.56 -9.57 0.29
C MET A 124 -6.52 -8.10 -0.07
N GLY A 125 -7.20 -7.29 0.73
CA GLY A 125 -7.12 -5.83 0.69
C GLY A 125 -6.53 -5.33 2.00
N ILE A 126 -5.62 -4.36 1.93
CA ILE A 126 -5.06 -3.70 3.10
C ILE A 126 -5.19 -2.20 2.87
N MET A 127 -5.72 -1.49 3.85
CA MET A 127 -5.82 -0.04 3.82
C MET A 127 -5.25 0.55 5.11
N ASP A 128 -4.19 1.32 4.98
CA ASP A 128 -3.62 2.13 6.04
C ASP A 128 -4.10 3.57 5.90
N TYR A 129 -4.49 4.20 6.99
CA TYR A 129 -4.95 5.59 7.00
C TYR A 129 -4.63 6.24 8.34
N GLY A 130 -4.44 7.56 8.32
CA GLY A 130 -4.15 8.26 9.56
C GLY A 130 -3.64 9.67 9.37
N VAL A 131 -2.97 10.13 10.40
CA VAL A 131 -2.35 11.45 10.47
C VAL A 131 -0.86 11.33 10.67
N SER A 132 -0.09 12.23 10.07
CA SER A 132 1.35 12.34 10.22
C SER A 132 1.73 13.73 10.70
N TYR A 133 2.87 13.82 11.34
CA TYR A 133 3.45 15.10 11.74
C TYR A 133 4.93 15.14 11.41
N ARG A 134 5.36 16.20 10.72
CA ARG A 134 6.75 16.41 10.36
C ARG A 134 7.53 16.98 11.52
N LEU A 135 8.33 16.14 12.18
CA LEU A 135 9.19 16.53 13.29
C LEU A 135 10.39 17.33 12.83
N PHE A 136 10.98 16.93 11.69
CA PHE A 136 12.18 17.54 11.14
C PHE A 136 12.06 17.72 9.62
N GLY A 137 12.66 18.78 9.09
CA GLY A 137 12.59 19.16 7.68
C GLY A 137 11.62 20.31 7.41
N SER A 138 11.63 20.83 6.18
CA SER A 138 10.69 21.88 5.74
C SER A 138 9.28 21.32 5.59
N PRO A 139 8.24 22.17 5.76
CA PRO A 139 6.89 21.82 5.34
C PRO A 139 6.82 21.31 3.91
N ALA A 140 5.85 20.44 3.61
CA ALA A 140 5.78 19.79 2.30
C ALA A 140 5.63 20.78 1.14
N ALA A 141 4.82 21.84 1.33
CA ALA A 141 4.63 22.89 0.34
C ALA A 141 5.93 23.64 0.00
N GLU A 142 6.77 23.95 1.00
CA GLU A 142 8.09 24.54 0.77
C GLU A 142 9.00 23.60 -0.01
N GLY A 143 9.02 22.31 0.32
CA GLY A 143 9.79 21.31 -0.41
C GLY A 143 9.42 21.21 -1.88
N ILE A 144 8.13 21.37 -2.21
CA ILE A 144 7.65 21.40 -3.59
C ILE A 144 8.04 22.72 -4.28
N ALA A 145 7.91 23.87 -3.60
CA ALA A 145 8.29 25.19 -4.11
C ALA A 145 9.78 25.24 -4.49
N HIS A 146 10.63 24.60 -3.70
CA HIS A 146 12.09 24.54 -3.90
C HIS A 146 12.59 23.26 -4.59
N TRP A 147 11.72 22.59 -5.38
CA TRP A 147 11.99 21.27 -5.97
C TRP A 147 13.29 21.17 -6.76
N ASP A 148 13.64 22.22 -7.48
CA ASP A 148 14.82 22.24 -8.37
C ASP A 148 16.09 22.74 -7.68
N GLU A 149 15.99 23.19 -6.43
CA GLU A 149 17.14 23.66 -5.67
C GLU A 149 18.05 22.49 -5.24
N LYS A 150 19.35 22.77 -5.14
CA LYS A 150 20.34 21.80 -4.69
C LYS A 150 20.34 21.58 -3.18
N SER A 151 19.36 22.11 -2.48
CA SER A 151 19.23 21.95 -1.03
C SER A 151 18.86 20.51 -0.69
N ARG A 152 19.60 19.89 0.23
CA ARG A 152 19.28 18.56 0.74
C ARG A 152 18.09 18.66 1.68
N THR A 153 17.02 18.00 1.32
CA THR A 153 15.84 17.92 2.17
C THR A 153 15.86 16.60 2.93
N ASN A 154 16.24 16.66 4.21
CA ASN A 154 16.07 15.54 5.10
C ASN A 154 14.77 15.74 5.86
N ILE A 155 13.94 14.72 5.96
CA ILE A 155 12.69 14.75 6.71
C ILE A 155 12.61 13.60 7.70
N LEU A 156 11.93 13.87 8.81
CA LEU A 156 11.50 12.88 9.78
C LEU A 156 10.04 13.14 10.09
N ASP A 157 9.20 12.21 9.71
CA ASP A 157 7.77 12.21 10.01
C ASP A 157 7.46 11.09 11.01
N ILE A 158 6.54 11.37 11.95
CA ILE A 158 5.88 10.35 12.77
C ILE A 158 4.42 10.29 12.37
N TYR A 159 3.80 9.12 12.54
CA TYR A 159 2.40 8.99 12.20
C TYR A 159 1.66 8.00 13.11
N ALA A 160 0.34 8.16 13.17
CA ALA A 160 -0.56 7.25 13.85
C ALA A 160 -1.86 7.14 13.05
N GLY A 161 -2.48 5.95 13.11
CA GLY A 161 -3.71 5.71 12.36
C GLY A 161 -4.27 4.33 12.57
N GLY A 162 -4.92 3.81 11.54
CA GLY A 162 -5.49 2.46 11.50
C GLY A 162 -5.04 1.71 10.26
N ARG A 163 -4.99 0.39 10.40
CA ARG A 163 -4.85 -0.59 9.32
C ARG A 163 -6.08 -1.46 9.30
N THR A 164 -6.79 -1.47 8.18
CA THR A 164 -7.90 -2.39 7.93
C THR A 164 -7.47 -3.42 6.91
N ILE A 165 -7.67 -4.70 7.23
CA ILE A 165 -7.32 -5.85 6.41
C ILE A 165 -8.60 -6.57 6.05
N TRP A 166 -8.83 -6.82 4.76
CA TRP A 166 -9.93 -7.63 4.26
C TRP A 166 -9.37 -8.91 3.66
N LEU A 167 -9.89 -10.02 4.10
CA LEU A 167 -9.58 -11.34 3.57
C LEU A 167 -10.85 -11.95 2.99
N GLY A 168 -10.79 -12.33 1.73
CA GLY A 168 -11.84 -13.09 1.05
C GLY A 168 -11.26 -14.39 0.53
N THR A 169 -11.93 -15.51 0.78
CA THR A 169 -11.55 -16.83 0.27
C THR A 169 -12.72 -17.47 -0.43
N GLU A 170 -12.48 -18.11 -1.57
CA GLU A 170 -13.43 -18.96 -2.27
C GLU A 170 -12.77 -20.31 -2.55
N VAL A 171 -13.41 -21.37 -2.10
CA VAL A 171 -12.92 -22.73 -2.26
C VAL A 171 -13.95 -23.53 -3.03
N GLU A 172 -13.55 -24.14 -4.13
CA GLU A 172 -14.39 -24.99 -4.96
C GLU A 172 -14.19 -26.47 -4.60
N TYR A 173 -15.27 -27.16 -4.20
CA TYR A 173 -15.24 -28.58 -3.86
C TYR A 173 -15.73 -29.45 -5.03
N LYS A 174 -14.99 -30.49 -5.40
CA LYS A 174 -15.38 -31.42 -6.47
C LYS A 174 -16.75 -32.04 -6.19
N GLY A 175 -17.73 -31.71 -7.01
CA GLY A 175 -19.07 -32.32 -6.99
C GLY A 175 -20.00 -31.84 -5.86
N ILE A 176 -19.62 -30.84 -5.05
CA ILE A 176 -20.42 -30.36 -3.91
C ILE A 176 -20.80 -28.87 -4.06
N GLY A 177 -20.01 -28.10 -4.83
CA GLY A 177 -20.20 -26.66 -5.00
C GLY A 177 -19.07 -25.83 -4.41
N SER A 178 -19.23 -24.51 -4.36
CA SER A 178 -18.24 -23.59 -3.78
C SER A 178 -18.68 -23.10 -2.41
N ALA A 179 -17.69 -22.88 -1.51
CA ALA A 179 -17.86 -22.17 -0.26
C ALA A 179 -17.03 -20.89 -0.29
N SER A 180 -17.62 -19.76 0.07
CA SER A 180 -16.94 -18.48 0.16
C SER A 180 -17.09 -17.88 1.56
N GLY A 181 -16.02 -17.20 2.03
CA GLY A 181 -16.02 -16.49 3.29
C GLY A 181 -15.25 -15.18 3.17
N SER A 182 -15.65 -14.17 3.90
CA SER A 182 -14.90 -12.91 4.02
C SER A 182 -14.84 -12.47 5.48
N LYS A 183 -13.70 -11.89 5.86
CA LYS A 183 -13.49 -11.33 7.19
C LYS A 183 -12.67 -10.05 7.07
N SER A 184 -12.95 -9.08 7.92
CA SER A 184 -12.18 -7.85 8.05
C SER A 184 -11.69 -7.67 9.48
N PHE A 185 -10.52 -7.07 9.62
CA PHE A 185 -9.87 -6.75 10.88
C PHE A 185 -9.38 -5.31 10.82
N THR A 186 -9.51 -4.59 11.91
CA THR A 186 -9.02 -3.21 12.00
C THR A 186 -8.19 -3.03 13.25
N ALA A 187 -6.97 -2.56 13.09
CA ALA A 187 -6.02 -2.37 14.18
C ALA A 187 -5.39 -0.98 14.15
N PRO A 188 -5.11 -0.38 15.32
CA PRO A 188 -4.32 0.84 15.38
C PRO A 188 -2.87 0.58 14.99
N VAL A 189 -2.24 1.57 14.35
CA VAL A 189 -0.83 1.55 13.95
C VAL A 189 -0.14 2.85 14.33
N ILE A 190 1.14 2.77 14.70
CA ILE A 190 2.02 3.91 14.91
C ILE A 190 3.32 3.67 14.16
N GLY A 191 3.92 4.72 13.61
CA GLY A 191 5.12 4.58 12.82
C GLY A 191 5.89 5.86 12.61
N GLY A 192 6.92 5.75 11.78
CA GLY A 192 7.74 6.89 11.38
C GLY A 192 8.42 6.66 10.04
N ARG A 193 8.74 7.78 9.41
CA ARG A 193 9.36 7.83 8.10
C ARG A 193 10.57 8.76 8.12
N ILE A 194 11.65 8.32 7.53
CA ILE A 194 12.85 9.11 7.31
C ILE A 194 13.11 9.16 5.81
N MET A 195 13.32 10.36 5.28
CA MET A 195 13.87 10.54 3.94
C MET A 195 15.15 11.37 4.06
N ALA A 196 16.23 10.88 3.47
CA ALA A 196 17.53 11.52 3.50
C ALA A 196 18.16 11.59 2.11
N GLU A 197 18.50 12.80 1.66
CA GLU A 197 19.22 13.00 0.41
C GLU A 197 20.74 12.78 0.61
N PHE A 198 21.33 11.91 -0.17
CA PHE A 198 22.75 11.59 -0.13
C PHE A 198 23.53 12.12 -1.33
N LEU A 199 22.87 12.31 -2.48
CA LEU A 199 23.38 12.94 -3.68
C LEU A 199 22.34 13.91 -4.26
N PRO A 200 22.71 14.87 -5.11
CA PRO A 200 21.73 15.70 -5.80
C PRO A 200 20.69 14.85 -6.52
N LYS A 201 19.41 15.07 -6.19
CA LYS A 201 18.24 14.33 -6.72
C LYS A 201 18.10 12.88 -6.24
N TRP A 202 19.06 12.29 -5.52
CA TRP A 202 18.96 10.94 -4.99
C TRP A 202 18.71 10.95 -3.50
N PHE A 203 17.76 10.14 -3.04
CA PHE A 203 17.43 10.00 -1.64
C PHE A 203 17.23 8.54 -1.24
N VAL A 204 17.35 8.27 0.03
CA VAL A 204 16.87 7.04 0.66
C VAL A 204 15.61 7.35 1.44
N LEU A 205 14.67 6.41 1.41
CA LEU A 205 13.45 6.42 2.17
C LEU A 205 13.42 5.18 3.07
N LEU A 206 13.19 5.38 4.35
CA LEU A 206 12.92 4.33 5.32
C LEU A 206 11.58 4.63 5.99
N ASP A 207 10.68 3.68 6.00
CA ASP A 207 9.38 3.77 6.67
C ASP A 207 9.17 2.52 7.51
N GLY A 208 8.61 2.66 8.69
CA GLY A 208 8.32 1.52 9.54
C GLY A 208 7.19 1.82 10.51
N ASN A 209 6.34 0.80 10.73
CA ASN A 209 5.25 0.89 11.69
C ASN A 209 5.01 -0.43 12.42
N VAL A 210 4.35 -0.30 13.55
CA VAL A 210 3.86 -1.40 14.38
C VAL A 210 2.44 -1.11 14.83
N GLY A 211 1.66 -2.16 15.04
CA GLY A 211 0.26 -2.04 15.42
C GLY A 211 -0.33 -3.38 15.87
N GLY A 212 -1.65 -3.44 15.94
CA GLY A 212 -2.39 -4.60 16.42
C GLY A 212 -2.80 -4.40 17.88
N PHE A 213 -1.90 -4.68 18.80
CA PHE A 213 -2.07 -4.54 20.25
C PHE A 213 -3.33 -5.27 20.78
N GLY A 214 -3.77 -6.35 20.12
CA GLY A 214 -4.95 -7.12 20.46
C GLY A 214 -6.29 -6.51 19.99
N ALA A 215 -6.27 -5.41 19.25
CA ALA A 215 -7.49 -4.80 18.72
C ALA A 215 -8.08 -5.66 17.60
N ASP A 216 -9.39 -5.90 17.62
CA ASP A 216 -10.15 -6.68 16.64
C ASP A 216 -9.49 -8.04 16.30
N ASN A 217 -8.95 -8.72 17.32
CA ASN A 217 -8.19 -9.98 17.20
C ASN A 217 -6.88 -9.89 16.41
N VAL A 218 -6.34 -8.69 16.18
CA VAL A 218 -5.01 -8.50 15.61
C VAL A 218 -4.01 -8.41 16.76
N ASN A 219 -3.26 -9.49 17.00
CA ASN A 219 -2.23 -9.52 18.04
C ASN A 219 -1.09 -8.57 17.67
N PHE A 220 -0.63 -8.68 16.44
CA PHE A 220 0.44 -7.86 15.90
C PHE A 220 0.24 -7.59 14.41
N THR A 221 0.61 -6.40 13.98
CA THR A 221 0.87 -6.08 12.58
C THR A 221 2.03 -5.10 12.50
N GLY A 222 2.87 -5.22 11.49
CA GLY A 222 3.99 -4.31 11.32
C GLY A 222 4.45 -4.29 9.88
N SER A 223 4.93 -3.14 9.43
CA SER A 223 5.56 -3.04 8.12
C SER A 223 6.89 -2.30 8.19
N VAL A 224 7.77 -2.65 7.27
CA VAL A 224 9.00 -1.93 7.01
C VAL A 224 9.17 -1.78 5.50
N LEU A 225 9.62 -0.60 5.09
CA LEU A 225 9.91 -0.27 3.70
C LEU A 225 11.26 0.47 3.65
N GLY A 226 12.12 0.05 2.74
CA GLY A 226 13.35 0.74 2.40
C GLY A 226 13.43 0.95 0.90
N ALA A 227 13.72 2.19 0.46
CA ALA A 227 13.80 2.53 -0.95
C ALA A 227 14.94 3.51 -1.26
N VAL A 228 15.38 3.48 -2.49
CA VAL A 228 16.16 4.54 -3.13
C VAL A 228 15.27 5.22 -4.15
N GLY A 229 15.26 6.55 -4.14
CA GLY A 229 14.46 7.34 -5.04
C GLY A 229 15.28 8.38 -5.79
N TYR A 230 14.76 8.79 -6.94
CA TYR A 230 15.31 9.82 -7.80
C TYR A 230 14.28 10.89 -8.09
N ARG A 231 14.63 12.15 -7.83
CA ARG A 231 13.79 13.33 -8.12
C ARG A 231 13.89 13.73 -9.58
N THR A 232 12.75 13.97 -10.18
CA THR A 232 12.62 14.40 -11.57
C THR A 232 11.41 15.31 -11.77
N ARG A 233 11.12 15.70 -12.98
CA ARG A 233 9.83 16.26 -13.40
C ARG A 233 9.29 15.41 -14.53
N LEU A 234 8.07 14.95 -14.40
CA LEU A 234 7.36 14.24 -15.45
C LEU A 234 6.21 15.13 -15.92
N PHE A 235 6.20 15.45 -17.20
CA PHE A 235 5.20 16.36 -17.81
C PHE A 235 5.06 17.71 -17.07
N GLY A 236 6.18 18.22 -16.51
CA GLY A 236 6.19 19.47 -15.74
C GLY A 236 5.84 19.33 -14.26
N VAL A 237 5.33 18.17 -13.83
CA VAL A 237 4.98 17.89 -12.44
C VAL A 237 6.21 17.43 -11.67
N PRO A 238 6.55 18.01 -10.50
CA PRO A 238 7.53 17.47 -9.58
C PRO A 238 7.22 15.99 -9.29
N SER A 239 8.19 15.12 -9.46
CA SER A 239 7.96 13.67 -9.38
C SER A 239 9.18 12.93 -8.84
N THR A 240 8.96 11.80 -8.17
CA THR A 240 10.01 10.85 -7.82
C THR A 240 9.75 9.49 -8.44
N VAL A 241 10.82 8.81 -8.81
CA VAL A 241 10.80 7.38 -9.16
C VAL A 241 11.54 6.64 -8.06
N GLU A 242 10.95 5.59 -7.53
CA GLU A 242 11.43 4.88 -6.35
C GLU A 242 11.52 3.39 -6.63
N ALA A 243 12.53 2.74 -6.08
CA ALA A 243 12.65 1.29 -6.07
C ALA A 243 13.17 0.83 -4.73
N GLY A 244 12.64 -0.27 -4.22
CA GLY A 244 12.99 -0.73 -2.90
C GLY A 244 12.39 -2.08 -2.54
N TYR A 245 12.31 -2.32 -1.24
CA TYR A 245 11.78 -3.54 -0.66
C TYR A 245 10.81 -3.20 0.48
N LYS A 246 9.67 -3.87 0.50
CA LYS A 246 8.61 -3.72 1.52
C LYS A 246 8.33 -5.09 2.13
N ALA A 247 8.22 -5.12 3.44
CA ALA A 247 7.73 -6.28 4.19
C ALA A 247 6.56 -5.86 5.08
N LEU A 248 5.57 -6.72 5.21
CA LEU A 248 4.39 -6.57 6.05
C LEU A 248 4.10 -7.89 6.73
N ASN A 249 3.98 -7.86 8.05
CA ASN A 249 3.50 -8.99 8.84
C ASN A 249 2.11 -8.69 9.43
N VAL A 250 1.30 -9.73 9.50
CA VAL A 250 -0.03 -9.70 10.13
C VAL A 250 -0.23 -10.99 10.92
N ASP A 251 -0.39 -10.86 12.24
CA ASP A 251 -0.75 -11.94 13.15
C ASP A 251 -2.16 -11.68 13.71
N VAL A 252 -3.09 -12.55 13.34
CA VAL A 252 -4.50 -12.49 13.75
C VAL A 252 -4.91 -13.79 14.43
N ASP A 253 -5.61 -13.64 15.57
CA ASP A 253 -6.23 -14.75 16.29
C ASP A 253 -7.76 -14.59 16.29
N GLY A 254 -8.41 -15.30 15.41
CA GLY A 254 -9.86 -15.25 15.22
C GLY A 254 -10.69 -15.95 16.30
N GLY A 255 -10.16 -16.09 17.52
CA GLY A 255 -10.89 -16.64 18.66
C GLY A 255 -11.00 -18.18 18.64
N GLY A 256 -9.92 -18.88 18.30
CA GLY A 256 -9.81 -20.33 18.33
C GLY A 256 -10.43 -21.06 17.14
N ALA A 257 -11.11 -20.36 16.24
CA ALA A 257 -11.66 -20.94 15.02
C ALA A 257 -10.68 -20.80 13.83
N VAL A 258 -9.98 -19.67 13.75
CA VAL A 258 -9.01 -19.36 12.68
C VAL A 258 -7.92 -18.47 13.26
N ALA A 259 -6.66 -18.87 13.14
CA ALA A 259 -5.51 -18.01 13.41
C ALA A 259 -4.60 -18.00 12.17
N ALA A 260 -3.99 -16.85 11.89
CA ALA A 260 -3.09 -16.69 10.78
C ALA A 260 -1.95 -15.74 11.15
N ASP A 261 -0.73 -16.18 10.90
CA ASP A 261 0.48 -15.35 10.95
C ASP A 261 1.07 -15.36 9.55
N VAL A 262 0.97 -14.23 8.86
CA VAL A 262 1.34 -14.09 7.45
C VAL A 262 2.33 -12.95 7.28
N THR A 263 3.42 -13.23 6.61
CA THR A 263 4.41 -12.24 6.18
C THR A 263 4.42 -12.11 4.67
N LEU A 264 4.20 -10.90 4.21
CA LEU A 264 4.31 -10.51 2.81
C LEU A 264 5.60 -9.71 2.65
N ASN A 265 6.47 -10.11 1.75
CA ASN A 265 7.73 -9.38 1.57
C ASN A 265 8.22 -9.45 0.13
N GLY A 266 8.72 -8.34 -0.41
CA GLY A 266 9.18 -8.32 -1.79
C GLY A 266 9.59 -6.94 -2.31
N PRO A 267 10.18 -6.92 -3.51
CA PRO A 267 10.58 -5.68 -4.16
C PRO A 267 9.36 -4.87 -4.62
N PHE A 268 9.55 -3.55 -4.69
CA PHE A 268 8.57 -2.65 -5.28
C PHE A 268 9.22 -1.58 -6.15
N VAL A 269 8.43 -1.04 -7.07
CA VAL A 269 8.76 0.16 -7.84
C VAL A 269 7.59 1.12 -7.78
N GLY A 270 7.87 2.42 -7.64
CA GLY A 270 6.87 3.46 -7.44
C GLY A 270 7.16 4.73 -8.25
N LEU A 271 6.10 5.46 -8.50
CA LEU A 271 6.11 6.79 -9.10
C LEU A 271 5.23 7.70 -8.26
N THR A 272 5.81 8.79 -7.75
CA THR A 272 5.10 9.80 -6.97
C THR A 272 5.05 11.12 -7.73
N GLY A 273 3.88 11.74 -7.80
CA GLY A 273 3.68 13.12 -8.22
C GLY A 273 3.38 14.01 -7.03
N TYR A 274 3.87 15.27 -7.09
CA TYR A 274 3.71 16.28 -6.03
C TYR A 274 3.10 17.55 -6.60
N TRP A 275 2.18 18.18 -5.88
CA TRP A 275 1.55 19.45 -6.27
C TRP A 275 0.99 20.23 -5.08
#